data_684bf40e3401c6461b9966548e62fa48
#
_entry.id   684bf40e3401c6461b9966548e62fa48
#
_cell.length_a   1.000
_cell.length_b   1.000
_cell.length_c   1.000
_cell.angle_alpha   90.00
_cell.angle_beta   90.00
_cell.angle_gamma   90.00
#
_symmetry.space_group_name_H-M   'P 1'
#
loop_
_entity.id
_entity.type
_entity.pdbx_description
1 polymer ?
#
loop_
_entity_poly.entity_id
_entity_poly.type
_entity_poly.pdbx_seq_one_letter_code
_entity_poly.pdbx_strand_id
1 'polypeptide(L)' 'MKSIEDHIEYDKKIADDPQANPAARRHAKEEFHELEEYVEHHKDEIKAGDHHDPNALELFCDMHPDEPECLIYDD' A
#
# COMPACT_ATOMS: atom_id res chain seq x y z
N MET A 1 5.68 -10.73 2.70
CA MET A 1 6.17 -10.06 1.49
C MET A 1 7.39 -9.26 1.82
N LYS A 2 8.31 -9.18 0.88
CA LYS A 2 9.63 -8.61 1.17
C LYS A 2 9.76 -7.15 0.75
N SER A 3 8.93 -6.68 -0.17
CA SER A 3 9.00 -5.31 -0.64
C SER A 3 7.62 -4.81 -1.06
N ILE A 4 7.52 -3.49 -1.21
CA ILE A 4 6.27 -2.89 -1.66
C ILE A 4 5.90 -3.34 -3.07
N GLU A 5 6.89 -3.54 -3.93
CA GLU A 5 6.67 -4.00 -5.29
C GLU A 5 6.07 -5.40 -5.30
N ASP A 6 6.53 -6.27 -4.43
CA ASP A 6 5.99 -7.62 -4.30
C ASP A 6 4.53 -7.58 -3.86
N HIS A 7 4.20 -6.69 -2.94
CA HIS A 7 2.84 -6.52 -2.46
C HIS A 7 1.92 -6.01 -3.58
N ILE A 8 2.38 -5.02 -4.33
CA ILE A 8 1.63 -4.48 -5.45
C ILE A 8 1.35 -5.55 -6.49
N GLU A 9 2.35 -6.35 -6.83
CA GLU A 9 2.19 -7.43 -7.80
C GLU A 9 1.22 -8.49 -7.30
N TYR A 10 1.28 -8.83 -6.03
CA TYR A 10 0.37 -9.79 -5.41
C TYR A 10 -1.07 -9.31 -5.51
N ASP A 11 -1.33 -8.07 -5.15
CA ASP A 11 -2.67 -7.49 -5.21
C ASP A 11 -3.17 -7.42 -6.64
N LYS A 12 -2.31 -7.11 -7.59
CA LYS A 12 -2.68 -7.07 -8.99
C LYS A 12 -3.11 -8.43 -9.49
N LYS A 13 -2.41 -9.48 -9.08
CA LYS A 13 -2.78 -10.85 -9.46
C LYS A 13 -4.16 -11.22 -8.94
N ILE A 14 -4.45 -10.88 -7.68
CA ILE A 14 -5.76 -11.17 -7.10
C ILE A 14 -6.85 -10.36 -7.80
N ALA A 15 -6.60 -9.09 -8.05
CA ALA A 15 -7.57 -8.21 -8.69
C ALA A 15 -7.93 -8.69 -10.11
N ASP A 16 -6.97 -9.28 -10.82
CA ASP A 16 -7.16 -9.76 -12.18
C ASP A 16 -7.57 -11.23 -12.25
N ASP A 17 -7.64 -11.95 -11.12
CA ASP A 17 -7.96 -13.35 -11.08
C ASP A 17 -9.48 -13.56 -11.16
N PRO A 18 -10.02 -14.12 -12.25
CA PRO A 18 -11.47 -14.31 -12.38
C PRO A 18 -12.02 -15.36 -11.43
N GLN A 19 -11.17 -16.19 -10.83
CA GLN A 19 -11.60 -17.21 -9.88
C GLN A 19 -11.51 -16.76 -8.44
N ALA A 20 -10.93 -15.60 -8.18
CA ALA A 20 -10.85 -15.07 -6.83
C ALA A 20 -12.23 -14.60 -6.36
N ASN A 21 -12.46 -14.67 -5.06
CA ASN A 21 -13.68 -14.20 -4.45
C ASN A 21 -13.90 -12.72 -4.80
N PRO A 22 -15.14 -12.29 -5.17
CA PRO A 22 -15.40 -10.90 -5.51
C PRO A 22 -14.99 -9.92 -4.42
N ALA A 23 -15.17 -10.27 -3.14
CA ALA A 23 -14.75 -9.42 -2.05
C ALA A 23 -13.24 -9.30 -1.98
N ALA A 24 -12.52 -10.41 -2.22
CA ALA A 24 -11.07 -10.41 -2.25
C ALA A 24 -10.54 -9.57 -3.40
N ARG A 25 -11.18 -9.65 -4.57
CA ARG A 25 -10.78 -8.84 -5.72
C ARG A 25 -10.98 -7.36 -5.47
N ARG A 26 -12.09 -7.00 -4.84
CA ARG A 26 -12.37 -5.60 -4.50
C ARG A 26 -11.35 -5.07 -3.51
N HIS A 27 -11.06 -5.85 -2.47
CA HIS A 27 -10.07 -5.49 -1.47
C HIS A 27 -8.68 -5.30 -2.12
N ALA A 28 -8.31 -6.21 -3.01
CA ALA A 28 -7.04 -6.13 -3.70
C ALA A 28 -6.94 -4.87 -4.58
N LYS A 29 -8.02 -4.49 -5.25
CA LYS A 29 -8.05 -3.29 -6.06
C LYS A 29 -7.89 -2.03 -5.22
N GLU A 30 -8.57 -1.98 -4.09
CA GLU A 30 -8.49 -0.83 -3.18
C GLU A 30 -7.08 -0.72 -2.61
N GLU A 31 -6.51 -1.83 -2.16
CA GLU A 31 -5.17 -1.84 -1.61
C GLU A 31 -4.13 -1.51 -2.67
N PHE A 32 -4.30 -2.03 -3.88
CA PHE A 32 -3.42 -1.72 -5.00
C PHE A 32 -3.40 -0.21 -5.26
N HIS A 33 -4.55 0.42 -5.24
CA HIS A 33 -4.66 1.86 -5.44
C HIS A 33 -3.95 2.64 -4.33
N GLU A 34 -4.13 2.22 -3.09
CA GLU A 34 -3.47 2.83 -1.95
C GLU A 34 -1.95 2.69 -2.04
N LEU A 35 -1.49 1.51 -2.45
CA LEU A 35 -0.06 1.26 -2.61
C LEU A 35 0.53 2.10 -3.73
N GLU A 36 -0.20 2.30 -4.83
CA GLU A 36 0.26 3.15 -5.91
C GLU A 36 0.42 4.60 -5.44
N GLU A 37 -0.53 5.10 -4.66
CA GLU A 37 -0.42 6.44 -4.10
C GLU A 37 0.75 6.55 -3.14
N TYR A 38 0.97 5.53 -2.32
CA TYR A 38 2.10 5.50 -1.42
C TYR A 38 3.42 5.57 -2.20
N VAL A 39 3.53 4.79 -3.25
CA VAL A 39 4.73 4.80 -4.10
C VAL A 39 4.98 6.20 -4.68
N GLU A 40 3.93 6.86 -5.13
CA GLU A 40 4.05 8.20 -5.70
C GLU A 40 4.51 9.21 -4.64
N HIS A 41 3.97 9.14 -3.43
CA HIS A 41 4.34 10.04 -2.34
C HIS A 41 5.76 9.77 -1.82
N HIS A 42 6.22 8.53 -1.91
CA HIS A 42 7.53 8.12 -1.38
C HIS A 42 8.52 7.76 -2.49
N LYS A 43 8.31 8.33 -3.65
CA LYS A 43 9.09 8.03 -4.85
C LYS A 43 10.59 8.23 -4.65
N ASP A 44 10.97 9.33 -3.99
CA ASP A 44 12.38 9.63 -3.77
C ASP A 44 13.02 8.64 -2.79
N GLU A 45 12.27 8.23 -1.77
CA GLU A 45 12.74 7.25 -0.80
C GLU A 45 12.94 5.88 -1.46
N ILE A 46 12.04 5.50 -2.36
CA ILE A 46 12.14 4.26 -3.10
C ILE A 46 13.37 4.27 -3.99
N LYS A 47 13.63 5.38 -4.67
CA LYS A 47 14.83 5.53 -5.49
C LYS A 47 16.10 5.43 -4.66
N ALA A 48 16.03 5.87 -3.41
CA ALA A 48 17.19 5.80 -2.50
C ALA A 48 17.40 4.39 -1.93
N GLY A 49 16.52 3.45 -2.24
CA GLY A 49 16.67 2.06 -1.81
C GLY A 49 15.67 1.60 -0.76
N ASP A 50 14.74 2.45 -0.36
CA ASP A 50 13.75 2.10 0.64
C ASP A 50 12.53 1.46 -0.03
N HIS A 51 12.55 0.14 -0.14
CA HIS A 51 11.49 -0.63 -0.78
C HIS A 51 10.65 -1.42 0.24
N HIS A 52 10.60 -0.98 1.48
CA HIS A 52 9.86 -1.72 2.49
C HIS A 52 8.36 -1.74 2.19
N ASP A 53 7.70 -2.84 2.61
CA ASP A 53 6.27 -3.02 2.43
C ASP A 53 5.55 -2.28 3.57
N PRO A 54 4.78 -1.21 3.27
CA PRO A 54 4.10 -0.46 4.33
C PRO A 54 2.99 -1.30 4.97
N ASN A 55 2.83 -1.15 6.28
CA ASN A 55 1.72 -1.79 6.98
C ASN A 55 0.45 -0.95 6.82
N ALA A 56 -0.68 -1.46 7.35
CA ALA A 56 -1.96 -0.79 7.21
C ALA A 56 -1.96 0.61 7.82
N LEU A 57 -1.27 0.80 8.93
CA LEU A 57 -1.18 2.10 9.58
C LEU A 57 -0.37 3.08 8.74
N GLU A 58 0.72 2.64 8.15
CA GLU A 58 1.53 3.48 7.28
C GLU A 58 0.74 3.95 6.06
N LEU A 59 -0.04 3.06 5.45
CA LEU A 59 -0.89 3.42 4.32
C LEU A 59 -1.97 4.41 4.74
N PHE A 60 -2.60 4.16 5.86
CA PHE A 60 -3.63 5.04 6.38
C PHE A 60 -3.07 6.43 6.65
N CYS A 61 -1.92 6.50 7.30
CA CYS A 61 -1.30 7.78 7.63
C CYS A 61 -0.82 8.55 6.42
N ASP A 62 -0.43 7.84 5.36
CA ASP A 62 -0.04 8.48 4.11
C ASP A 62 -1.22 9.22 3.47
N MET A 63 -2.42 8.65 3.58
CA MET A 63 -3.63 9.25 3.03
C MET A 63 -4.31 10.22 4.00
N HIS A 64 -4.08 10.06 5.30
CA HIS A 64 -4.72 10.86 6.35
C HIS A 64 -3.70 11.33 7.38
N PRO A 65 -2.75 12.20 6.98
CA PRO A 65 -1.67 12.60 7.89
C PRO A 65 -2.14 13.42 9.10
N ASP A 66 -3.33 14.00 9.03
CA ASP A 66 -3.86 14.83 10.12
C ASP A 66 -4.59 14.04 11.20
N GLU A 67 -4.73 12.73 11.03
CA GLU A 67 -5.42 11.90 12.02
C GLU A 67 -4.60 11.81 13.31
N PRO A 68 -5.28 11.82 14.47
CA PRO A 68 -4.56 11.74 15.76
C PRO A 68 -3.68 10.50 15.88
N GLU A 69 -4.09 9.40 15.31
CA GLU A 69 -3.32 8.15 15.34
C GLU A 69 -1.98 8.30 14.65
N CYS A 70 -1.94 9.10 13.59
CA CYS A 70 -0.72 9.34 12.84
C CYS A 70 0.20 10.31 13.57
N LEU A 71 -0.36 11.26 14.32
CA LEU A 71 0.42 12.23 15.08
C LEU A 71 1.13 11.57 16.27
N ILE A 72 0.55 10.54 16.84
CA ILE A 72 1.14 9.82 17.97
C ILE A 72 2.44 9.11 17.53
N TYR A 73 2.48 8.64 16.30
CA TYR A 73 3.61 7.87 15.77
C TYR A 73 4.59 8.72 14.97
N ASP A 74 4.34 10.00 14.90
CA ASP A 74 5.19 10.94 14.17
C ASP A 74 6.19 11.56 15.14
N ASP A 75 7.37 11.03 15.16
CA ASP A 75 8.44 11.56 16.02
C ASP A 75 9.27 12.58 15.26
#